data_8134446aeb0dacac391466c90a618ced
#
_entry.id   8134446aeb0dacac391466c90a618ced
#
_cell.length_a   1.000
_cell.length_b   1.000
_cell.length_c   1.000
_cell.angle_alpha   90.00
_cell.angle_beta   90.00
_cell.angle_gamma   90.00
#
_symmetry.space_group_name_H-M   'P 1'
#
loop_
_entity.id
_entity.type
_entity.pdbx_description
1 polymer ?
#
loop_
_entity_poly.entity_id
_entity_poly.type
_entity_poly.pdbx_seq_one_letter_code
_entity_poly.pdbx_strand_id
1 'polypeptide(L)'
;MQGKNTIVITGDYSIGLLSQTSGNLNTDTIIRVNSDGSVTPSFSDGDDTFIVTAGNHAVGVLACASPGSARACASPGSARACVSSLDEESTTDTGSNENNAIAKLDMAKGEITTHGTESYAAYANGTVVKAGDTLDYTNASVTLTDVDITTHGDNAHAIAARQGTVSFNQGEIYTTGPDAATAKIYNGGTVTLKNTSAVAHQGSGIVLESSINGQEATVDILSGSSLGSANEILYHKNETSNVTITDSEVSSAADVFINNIKGHLTVDATNSKITGSANISTDVNTHTYLSLSDNSTWDIKADSTVSNLTVDNSTVYISRADGRDVEPTRLTITENYVGNNGVLHLRTELGDDNSATDKVVINGNTSGTTRVKVTNAGGSGAYTLNGIEIISVEGESNGEFIKDSRIFAGAYEYSLTRGNTEATNKNWYLTNFQATSGGETNSGGSSAPTVAPTPVLRLEAGSYVANLAAANTLFVMRLNDRAGEMRYIDPVTEQERSSRLWLRQIGGHNAWRDSNGQLRTTSHRYVSQLGAELLTGGFTDSDSWRLGVMAGYARDYNSTHSSVSDYRSKGSVRGYCAGLYATWFADDISKKAHTLTPGRNIAGLKTR
;
A
#
# COMPACT_ATOMS: atom_id res chain seq x y z
N MET A 1 5.96 -39.92 -36.20
CA MET A 1 5.12 -40.48 -35.10
C MET A 1 4.19 -39.38 -34.70
N GLN A 2 2.92 -39.53 -34.90
CA GLN A 2 1.91 -38.65 -34.33
C GLN A 2 1.61 -39.14 -32.91
N GLY A 3 1.83 -38.35 -31.89
CA GLY A 3 1.53 -38.66 -30.50
C GLY A 3 2.35 -37.84 -29.52
N LYS A 4 1.87 -37.71 -28.29
CA LYS A 4 2.57 -37.05 -27.19
C LYS A 4 3.97 -37.66 -27.02
N ASN A 5 5.01 -36.84 -27.03
CA ASN A 5 6.38 -37.30 -26.79
C ASN A 5 6.65 -37.25 -25.29
N THR A 6 7.18 -38.36 -24.74
CA THR A 6 7.57 -38.44 -23.34
C THR A 6 9.02 -38.86 -23.24
N ILE A 7 9.83 -38.03 -22.57
CA ILE A 7 11.23 -38.30 -22.28
C ILE A 7 11.32 -38.55 -20.77
N VAL A 8 11.65 -39.78 -20.38
CA VAL A 8 11.84 -40.17 -18.98
C VAL A 8 13.29 -40.57 -18.75
N ILE A 9 13.92 -39.93 -17.78
CA ILE A 9 15.33 -40.13 -17.47
C ILE A 9 15.45 -40.41 -15.96
N THR A 10 16.19 -41.48 -15.64
CA THR A 10 16.31 -41.96 -14.25
C THR A 10 17.74 -41.94 -13.71
N GLY A 11 18.73 -41.62 -14.53
CA GLY A 11 20.13 -41.59 -14.13
C GLY A 11 20.57 -40.25 -13.55
N ASP A 12 21.48 -40.27 -12.58
CA ASP A 12 22.14 -39.07 -12.09
C ASP A 12 22.91 -38.35 -13.20
N TYR A 13 23.00 -37.01 -13.14
CA TYR A 13 23.65 -36.16 -14.15
C TYR A 13 23.13 -36.35 -15.58
N SER A 14 21.88 -36.73 -15.72
CA SER A 14 21.24 -36.98 -17.01
C SER A 14 20.57 -35.76 -17.56
N ILE A 15 20.47 -35.62 -18.87
CA ILE A 15 19.89 -34.47 -19.56
C ILE A 15 18.80 -34.92 -20.51
N GLY A 16 17.62 -34.30 -20.43
CA GLY A 16 16.47 -34.60 -21.29
C GLY A 16 16.73 -34.16 -22.73
N LEU A 17 16.98 -32.87 -22.93
CA LEU A 17 17.32 -32.28 -24.21
C LEU A 17 18.58 -31.44 -24.06
N LEU A 18 19.56 -31.65 -24.93
CA LEU A 18 20.86 -30.98 -24.90
C LEU A 18 21.15 -30.27 -26.22
N SER A 19 21.34 -28.96 -26.18
CA SER A 19 22.03 -28.20 -27.23
C SER A 19 23.42 -27.85 -26.75
N GLN A 20 24.44 -28.30 -27.45
CA GLN A 20 25.83 -28.13 -27.02
C GLN A 20 26.77 -27.72 -28.16
N THR A 21 27.63 -26.74 -27.86
CA THR A 21 28.74 -26.34 -28.73
C THR A 21 30.04 -26.35 -27.95
N SER A 22 31.10 -26.97 -28.49
CA SER A 22 32.44 -26.90 -27.93
C SER A 22 33.32 -26.06 -28.86
N GLY A 23 33.96 -25.02 -28.31
CA GLY A 23 34.72 -24.04 -29.08
C GLY A 23 35.85 -24.60 -29.91
N ASN A 24 36.02 -24.14 -31.08
CA ASN A 24 37.02 -23.95 -32.11
C ASN A 24 36.47 -24.08 -33.55
N LEU A 25 35.19 -24.31 -33.71
CA LEU A 25 34.52 -24.28 -34.99
C LEU A 25 33.33 -23.31 -34.90
N ASN A 26 33.23 -22.38 -35.83
CA ASN A 26 32.06 -21.50 -36.02
C ASN A 26 30.82 -22.34 -36.40
N THR A 27 30.39 -23.23 -35.54
CA THR A 27 29.19 -24.05 -35.73
C THR A 27 28.20 -23.77 -34.64
N ASP A 28 27.11 -23.11 -35.01
CA ASP A 28 25.95 -22.89 -34.14
C ASP A 28 25.20 -24.22 -33.98
N THR A 29 24.91 -24.61 -32.77
CA THR A 29 24.00 -25.72 -32.48
C THR A 29 22.67 -25.13 -32.01
N ILE A 30 21.64 -25.29 -32.83
CA ILE A 30 20.28 -24.87 -32.51
C ILE A 30 19.40 -26.11 -32.46
N ILE A 31 18.82 -26.39 -31.29
CA ILE A 31 17.79 -27.40 -31.14
C ILE A 31 16.47 -26.69 -30.91
N ARG A 32 15.52 -26.98 -31.78
CA ARG A 32 14.14 -26.48 -31.62
C ARG A 32 13.23 -27.68 -31.47
N VAL A 33 12.52 -27.73 -30.36
CA VAL A 33 11.47 -28.70 -30.12
C VAL A 33 10.15 -28.03 -30.49
N ASN A 34 9.50 -28.54 -31.51
CA ASN A 34 8.22 -28.02 -32.00
C ASN A 34 7.08 -28.50 -31.09
N SER A 35 5.90 -27.91 -31.25
CA SER A 35 4.71 -28.27 -30.49
C SER A 35 4.24 -29.72 -30.64
N ASP A 36 4.73 -30.42 -31.65
CA ASP A 36 4.52 -31.85 -31.89
C ASP A 36 5.60 -32.75 -31.27
N GLY A 37 6.55 -32.16 -30.52
CA GLY A 37 7.69 -32.87 -29.96
C GLY A 37 8.76 -33.25 -30.98
N SER A 38 8.66 -32.82 -32.24
CA SER A 38 9.67 -33.05 -33.22
C SER A 38 10.85 -32.10 -33.03
N VAL A 39 12.06 -32.61 -33.27
CA VAL A 39 13.30 -31.83 -33.22
C VAL A 39 13.66 -31.40 -34.64
N THR A 40 14.01 -30.11 -34.82
CA THR A 40 14.25 -29.50 -36.13
C THR A 40 14.98 -30.41 -37.13
N PRO A 41 14.63 -30.38 -38.44
CA PRO A 41 13.96 -29.26 -39.13
C PRO A 41 12.53 -29.48 -39.62
N SER A 42 11.68 -30.23 -38.99
CA SER A 42 10.32 -30.45 -39.46
C SER A 42 9.27 -29.60 -38.74
N PHE A 43 8.51 -28.84 -39.49
CA PHE A 43 7.38 -28.08 -39.02
C PHE A 43 6.09 -28.91 -39.19
N SER A 44 5.44 -29.31 -38.10
CA SER A 44 4.05 -29.79 -38.11
C SER A 44 3.36 -29.38 -36.83
N ASP A 45 2.10 -28.93 -36.92
CA ASP A 45 1.22 -28.61 -35.79
C ASP A 45 0.91 -29.89 -35.00
N GLY A 46 1.19 -29.88 -33.68
CA GLY A 46 0.82 -31.05 -32.97
C GLY A 46 0.99 -31.15 -31.49
N ASP A 47 1.63 -32.09 -30.92
CA ASP A 47 1.46 -32.57 -29.57
C ASP A 47 2.52 -32.04 -28.55
N ASP A 48 2.11 -31.95 -27.28
CA ASP A 48 2.96 -31.49 -26.18
C ASP A 48 4.16 -32.43 -25.94
N THR A 49 5.28 -31.87 -25.50
CA THR A 49 6.45 -32.63 -25.07
C THR A 49 6.54 -32.70 -23.55
N PHE A 50 6.65 -33.91 -23.00
CA PHE A 50 6.80 -34.18 -21.58
C PHE A 50 8.20 -34.64 -21.25
N ILE A 51 8.89 -33.96 -20.34
CA ILE A 51 10.23 -34.33 -19.90
C ILE A 51 10.15 -34.59 -18.38
N VAL A 52 10.54 -35.80 -17.97
CA VAL A 52 10.61 -36.21 -16.56
C VAL A 52 12.03 -36.68 -16.26
N THR A 53 12.67 -36.07 -15.25
CA THR A 53 13.95 -36.49 -14.73
C THR A 53 13.82 -36.96 -13.29
N ALA A 54 14.38 -38.11 -12.92
CA ALA A 54 14.34 -38.67 -11.57
C ALA A 54 15.71 -38.78 -10.90
N GLY A 55 16.80 -38.63 -11.64
CA GLY A 55 18.17 -38.65 -11.10
C GLY A 55 18.57 -37.34 -10.43
N ASN A 56 19.55 -37.40 -9.52
CA ASN A 56 20.17 -36.20 -8.94
C ASN A 56 21.01 -35.46 -9.95
N HIS A 57 21.11 -34.13 -9.82
CA HIS A 57 21.84 -33.28 -10.79
C HIS A 57 21.38 -33.48 -12.23
N ALA A 58 20.14 -33.90 -12.44
CA ALA A 58 19.60 -34.08 -13.78
C ALA A 58 19.00 -32.78 -14.30
N VAL A 59 19.03 -32.54 -15.58
CA VAL A 59 18.52 -31.34 -16.23
C VAL A 59 17.47 -31.70 -17.27
N GLY A 60 16.29 -31.03 -17.20
CA GLY A 60 15.25 -31.23 -18.22
C GLY A 60 15.72 -30.76 -19.60
N VAL A 61 16.05 -29.48 -19.73
CA VAL A 61 16.56 -28.90 -20.97
C VAL A 61 17.83 -28.08 -20.70
N LEU A 62 18.88 -28.29 -21.49
CA LEU A 62 20.19 -27.66 -21.30
C LEU A 62 20.70 -27.05 -22.60
N ALA A 63 21.08 -25.78 -22.58
CA ALA A 63 21.95 -25.18 -23.57
C ALA A 63 23.34 -24.97 -22.94
N CYS A 64 24.41 -25.56 -23.55
CA CYS A 64 25.76 -25.49 -23.04
C CYS A 64 26.74 -25.03 -24.12
N ALA A 65 27.28 -23.82 -23.96
CA ALA A 65 28.35 -23.27 -24.79
C ALA A 65 29.61 -23.15 -23.94
N SER A 66 30.56 -24.06 -24.13
CA SER A 66 31.80 -24.10 -23.35
C SER A 66 33.02 -23.83 -24.23
N PRO A 67 33.88 -22.87 -23.90
CA PRO A 67 35.14 -22.69 -24.57
C PRO A 67 36.14 -23.77 -24.12
N GLY A 68 36.70 -24.51 -25.06
CA GLY A 68 38.02 -25.06 -24.87
C GLY A 68 38.23 -26.50 -24.46
N SER A 69 37.28 -27.41 -24.45
CA SER A 69 37.59 -28.84 -24.62
C SER A 69 36.38 -29.68 -25.02
N ALA A 70 36.43 -30.22 -26.22
CA ALA A 70 35.46 -31.18 -26.74
C ALA A 70 35.31 -32.47 -25.90
N ARG A 71 35.94 -32.54 -24.73
CA ARG A 71 35.88 -33.67 -23.80
C ARG A 71 34.93 -33.45 -22.63
N ALA A 72 34.57 -32.21 -22.35
CA ALA A 72 33.77 -31.92 -21.16
C ALA A 72 32.32 -32.37 -21.26
N CYS A 73 31.74 -32.48 -22.46
CA CYS A 73 30.33 -32.78 -22.62
C CYS A 73 29.97 -33.96 -23.53
N ALA A 74 30.95 -34.74 -24.05
CA ALA A 74 30.72 -35.79 -25.05
C ALA A 74 30.81 -37.25 -24.56
N SER A 75 30.96 -37.55 -23.29
CA SER A 75 30.93 -38.90 -22.74
C SER A 75 30.00 -39.01 -21.54
N PRO A 76 29.52 -40.20 -21.14
CA PRO A 76 28.58 -40.36 -20.01
C PRO A 76 29.04 -39.79 -18.66
N GLY A 77 30.33 -39.44 -18.53
CA GLY A 77 30.86 -38.68 -17.39
C GLY A 77 30.90 -37.18 -17.60
N SER A 78 30.51 -36.64 -18.74
CA SER A 78 30.70 -35.25 -19.14
C SER A 78 29.41 -34.39 -19.01
N ALA A 79 28.25 -35.03 -18.93
CA ALA A 79 27.05 -34.35 -18.42
C ALA A 79 27.32 -33.78 -17.03
N ARG A 80 28.12 -34.49 -16.22
CA ARG A 80 28.62 -34.02 -14.93
C ARG A 80 29.36 -32.70 -14.99
N ALA A 81 30.18 -32.45 -16.00
CA ALA A 81 30.92 -31.19 -16.12
C ALA A 81 30.04 -29.99 -16.52
N CYS A 82 28.96 -30.21 -17.26
CA CYS A 82 27.99 -29.15 -17.59
C CYS A 82 26.99 -28.90 -16.46
N VAL A 83 26.70 -29.86 -15.60
CA VAL A 83 25.71 -29.79 -14.53
C VAL A 83 26.35 -29.56 -13.16
N SER A 84 27.50 -30.18 -12.85
CA SER A 84 28.19 -30.05 -11.56
C SER A 84 28.91 -28.72 -11.34
N SER A 85 28.94 -27.86 -12.32
CA SER A 85 29.72 -26.63 -12.27
C SER A 85 29.01 -25.42 -11.69
N LEU A 86 27.82 -25.56 -11.07
CA LEU A 86 27.20 -24.44 -10.37
C LEU A 86 27.99 -24.05 -9.10
N ASP A 87 28.58 -25.03 -8.40
CA ASP A 87 29.28 -24.79 -7.13
C ASP A 87 30.80 -24.95 -7.18
N GLU A 88 31.39 -25.49 -8.30
CA GLU A 88 32.83 -25.58 -8.44
C GLU A 88 33.42 -24.28 -8.99
N GLU A 89 34.39 -23.70 -8.26
CA GLU A 89 35.25 -22.62 -8.74
C GLU A 89 35.99 -23.07 -10.00
N SER A 90 35.39 -22.86 -11.17
CA SER A 90 36.13 -22.95 -12.40
C SER A 90 36.98 -21.70 -12.56
N THR A 91 38.20 -21.77 -12.03
CA THR A 91 39.28 -20.84 -12.37
C THR A 91 39.71 -21.10 -13.80
N THR A 92 38.93 -20.72 -14.78
CA THR A 92 39.35 -20.81 -16.16
C THR A 92 39.44 -19.46 -16.81
N ASP A 93 40.66 -19.07 -16.88
CA ASP A 93 41.38 -18.56 -18.03
C ASP A 93 40.69 -17.42 -18.80
N THR A 94 41.12 -16.23 -18.43
CA THR A 94 41.02 -15.02 -19.24
C THR A 94 41.89 -15.10 -20.49
N GLY A 95 41.83 -16.21 -21.21
CA GLY A 95 42.47 -16.38 -22.51
C GLY A 95 41.63 -15.72 -23.59
N SER A 96 42.14 -14.63 -24.13
CA SER A 96 41.67 -13.97 -25.34
C SER A 96 41.52 -14.95 -26.52
N ASN A 97 40.36 -15.55 -26.66
CA ASN A 97 39.95 -16.17 -27.92
C ASN A 97 38.45 -15.89 -28.11
N GLU A 98 38.13 -15.16 -29.15
CA GLU A 98 36.78 -14.89 -29.65
C GLU A 98 36.12 -16.22 -30.08
N ASN A 99 35.63 -16.98 -29.10
CA ASN A 99 34.83 -18.17 -29.37
C ASN A 99 33.36 -17.77 -29.46
N ASN A 100 32.89 -17.52 -30.66
CA ASN A 100 31.49 -17.30 -31.03
C ASN A 100 30.67 -18.60 -31.06
N ALA A 101 30.96 -19.57 -30.20
CA ALA A 101 30.19 -20.80 -30.13
C ALA A 101 28.80 -20.52 -29.52
N ILE A 102 27.74 -20.87 -30.21
CA ILE A 102 26.36 -20.63 -29.80
C ILE A 102 25.64 -21.96 -29.56
N ALA A 103 25.05 -22.12 -28.40
CA ALA A 103 24.16 -23.23 -28.08
C ALA A 103 22.75 -22.66 -27.75
N LYS A 104 21.76 -23.01 -28.55
CA LYS A 104 20.37 -22.56 -28.37
C LYS A 104 19.42 -23.74 -28.28
N LEU A 105 18.46 -23.65 -27.36
CA LEU A 105 17.38 -24.59 -27.21
C LEU A 105 16.06 -23.84 -27.11
N ASP A 106 15.19 -24.07 -28.07
CA ASP A 106 13.83 -23.54 -28.08
C ASP A 106 12.83 -24.68 -27.90
N MET A 107 11.94 -24.60 -26.89
CA MET A 107 10.88 -25.56 -26.66
C MET A 107 9.53 -24.82 -26.59
N ALA A 108 8.57 -25.31 -27.37
CA ALA A 108 7.21 -24.79 -27.37
C ALA A 108 6.22 -25.89 -26.98
N LYS A 109 5.39 -25.59 -26.00
CA LYS A 109 4.37 -26.44 -25.41
C LYS A 109 4.92 -27.72 -24.75
N GLY A 110 4.52 -27.93 -23.54
CA GLY A 110 4.84 -29.16 -22.82
C GLY A 110 4.97 -28.98 -21.32
N GLU A 111 5.55 -29.98 -20.71
CA GLU A 111 5.76 -30.04 -19.25
C GLU A 111 7.17 -30.56 -18.96
N ILE A 112 7.83 -29.98 -17.97
CA ILE A 112 9.11 -30.43 -17.47
C ILE A 112 8.99 -30.69 -15.97
N THR A 113 9.18 -31.95 -15.55
CA THR A 113 9.17 -32.35 -14.15
C THR A 113 10.52 -32.92 -13.72
N THR A 114 11.09 -32.42 -12.61
CA THR A 114 12.33 -32.95 -12.01
C THR A 114 12.10 -33.40 -10.58
N HIS A 115 12.71 -34.53 -10.19
CA HIS A 115 12.55 -35.12 -8.85
C HIS A 115 13.84 -35.19 -8.03
N GLY A 116 15.00 -35.14 -8.67
CA GLY A 116 16.28 -35.30 -7.98
C GLY A 116 16.76 -34.03 -7.29
N THR A 117 17.67 -34.18 -6.33
CA THR A 117 18.37 -33.06 -5.69
C THR A 117 19.23 -32.31 -6.73
N GLU A 118 19.26 -30.96 -6.65
CA GLU A 118 19.99 -30.07 -7.57
C GLU A 118 19.66 -30.35 -9.05
N SER A 119 18.41 -30.71 -9.33
CA SER A 119 17.94 -31.06 -10.67
C SER A 119 17.13 -29.91 -11.25
N TYR A 120 17.66 -29.27 -12.29
CA TYR A 120 17.07 -28.09 -12.90
C TYR A 120 16.15 -28.45 -14.06
N ALA A 121 15.00 -27.75 -14.17
CA ALA A 121 14.14 -27.99 -15.33
C ALA A 121 14.70 -27.34 -16.58
N ALA A 122 15.18 -26.10 -16.52
CA ALA A 122 15.83 -25.40 -17.63
C ALA A 122 17.16 -24.80 -17.19
N TYR A 123 18.20 -25.03 -17.97
CA TYR A 123 19.54 -24.53 -17.66
C TYR A 123 20.26 -23.98 -18.90
N ALA A 124 20.75 -22.75 -18.81
CA ALA A 124 21.65 -22.14 -19.79
C ALA A 124 23.04 -21.98 -19.16
N ASN A 125 24.03 -22.72 -19.67
CA ASN A 125 25.42 -22.66 -19.24
C ASN A 125 26.29 -22.15 -20.38
N GLY A 126 26.65 -20.89 -20.32
CA GLY A 126 27.37 -20.18 -21.34
C GLY A 126 28.74 -19.66 -20.91
N THR A 127 29.26 -18.80 -21.74
CA THR A 127 30.44 -17.99 -21.48
C THR A 127 30.11 -16.54 -21.77
N VAL A 128 30.64 -15.62 -21.00
CA VAL A 128 30.46 -14.19 -21.27
C VAL A 128 31.33 -13.76 -22.45
N VAL A 129 30.72 -13.07 -23.39
CA VAL A 129 31.42 -12.38 -24.48
C VAL A 129 31.42 -10.89 -24.15
N LYS A 130 32.60 -10.27 -24.06
CA LYS A 130 32.72 -8.84 -23.81
C LYS A 130 32.77 -8.08 -25.13
N ALA A 131 31.74 -7.31 -25.45
CA ALA A 131 31.68 -6.44 -26.61
C ALA A 131 31.79 -4.97 -26.14
N GLY A 132 32.98 -4.41 -26.15
CA GLY A 132 33.24 -3.09 -25.54
C GLY A 132 33.05 -3.10 -24.03
N ASP A 133 32.14 -2.27 -23.51
CA ASP A 133 31.81 -2.23 -22.08
C ASP A 133 30.56 -3.08 -21.72
N THR A 134 29.95 -3.76 -22.70
CA THR A 134 28.77 -4.61 -22.47
C THR A 134 29.16 -6.09 -22.39
N LEU A 135 28.49 -6.80 -21.47
CA LEU A 135 28.60 -8.25 -21.32
C LEU A 135 27.46 -8.91 -22.09
N ASP A 136 27.78 -9.91 -22.91
CA ASP A 136 26.80 -10.67 -23.69
C ASP A 136 26.76 -12.11 -23.19
N TYR A 137 25.61 -12.53 -22.71
CA TYR A 137 25.34 -13.87 -22.18
C TYR A 137 24.50 -14.72 -23.15
N THR A 138 24.38 -14.33 -24.41
CA THR A 138 23.48 -14.99 -25.37
C THR A 138 24.04 -16.22 -26.06
N ASN A 139 25.29 -16.56 -25.83
CA ASN A 139 25.91 -17.72 -26.46
C ASN A 139 25.34 -19.06 -25.99
N ALA A 140 24.80 -19.13 -24.78
CA ALA A 140 23.96 -20.24 -24.33
C ALA A 140 22.57 -19.71 -24.01
N SER A 141 21.54 -20.17 -24.72
CA SER A 141 20.17 -19.70 -24.48
C SER A 141 19.13 -20.82 -24.49
N VAL A 142 18.21 -20.77 -23.53
CA VAL A 142 17.02 -21.63 -23.48
C VAL A 142 15.80 -20.74 -23.59
N THR A 143 14.91 -21.02 -24.52
CA THR A 143 13.62 -20.36 -24.66
C THR A 143 12.51 -21.39 -24.48
N LEU A 144 11.65 -21.15 -23.49
CA LEU A 144 10.47 -21.98 -23.22
C LEU A 144 9.21 -21.12 -23.46
N THR A 145 8.27 -21.66 -24.22
CA THR A 145 7.02 -20.97 -24.53
C THR A 145 5.83 -21.91 -24.33
N ASP A 146 4.86 -21.53 -23.50
CA ASP A 146 3.70 -22.36 -23.18
C ASP A 146 4.13 -23.72 -22.56
N VAL A 147 5.04 -23.65 -21.57
CA VAL A 147 5.62 -24.82 -20.90
C VAL A 147 5.35 -24.70 -19.39
N ASP A 148 4.90 -25.80 -18.77
CA ASP A 148 4.78 -25.88 -17.33
C ASP A 148 5.99 -26.58 -16.71
N ILE A 149 6.47 -26.06 -15.59
CA ILE A 149 7.63 -26.59 -14.88
C ILE A 149 7.25 -26.99 -13.46
N THR A 150 7.65 -28.19 -13.04
CA THR A 150 7.55 -28.65 -11.65
C THR A 150 8.88 -29.24 -11.19
N THR A 151 9.42 -28.77 -10.05
CA THR A 151 10.62 -29.36 -9.44
C THR A 151 10.34 -29.80 -8.01
N HIS A 152 10.86 -30.98 -7.61
CA HIS A 152 10.57 -31.59 -6.30
C HIS A 152 11.81 -31.79 -5.41
N GLY A 153 13.00 -31.80 -5.95
CA GLY A 153 14.23 -32.08 -5.20
C GLY A 153 14.75 -30.88 -4.41
N ASP A 154 15.60 -31.14 -3.41
CA ASP A 154 16.30 -30.12 -2.65
C ASP A 154 17.23 -29.31 -3.60
N ASN A 155 17.27 -27.99 -3.45
CA ASN A 155 18.01 -27.08 -4.35
C ASN A 155 17.70 -27.29 -5.85
N ALA A 156 16.56 -27.89 -6.18
CA ALA A 156 16.15 -28.15 -7.56
C ALA A 156 15.44 -26.91 -8.13
N HIS A 157 16.23 -25.93 -8.56
CA HIS A 157 15.70 -24.69 -9.12
C HIS A 157 14.98 -24.96 -10.46
N ALA A 158 13.86 -24.28 -10.71
CA ALA A 158 13.14 -24.48 -11.97
C ALA A 158 13.97 -23.96 -13.15
N ILE A 159 14.53 -22.76 -13.03
CA ILE A 159 15.36 -22.11 -14.04
C ILE A 159 16.76 -21.86 -13.47
N ALA A 160 17.79 -22.21 -14.20
CA ALA A 160 19.17 -21.89 -13.88
C ALA A 160 19.88 -21.21 -15.06
N ALA A 161 20.61 -20.14 -14.80
CA ALA A 161 21.46 -19.46 -15.76
C ALA A 161 22.86 -19.27 -15.17
N ARG A 162 23.88 -19.70 -15.89
CA ARG A 162 25.26 -19.42 -15.58
C ARG A 162 25.92 -18.84 -16.82
N GLN A 163 26.20 -17.54 -16.80
CA GLN A 163 26.73 -16.85 -17.99
C GLN A 163 25.91 -17.14 -19.27
N GLY A 164 24.59 -17.33 -19.10
CA GLY A 164 23.67 -17.70 -20.17
C GLY A 164 22.33 -16.97 -20.03
N THR A 165 21.43 -17.23 -20.95
CA THR A 165 20.11 -16.60 -20.99
C THR A 165 18.97 -17.63 -20.95
N VAL A 166 18.01 -17.47 -20.08
CA VAL A 166 16.76 -18.24 -20.09
C VAL A 166 15.56 -17.31 -20.24
N SER A 167 14.77 -17.55 -21.26
CA SER A 167 13.51 -16.86 -21.51
C SER A 167 12.34 -17.81 -21.34
N PHE A 168 11.47 -17.52 -20.35
CA PHE A 168 10.27 -18.27 -20.08
C PHE A 168 9.05 -17.40 -20.44
N ASN A 169 8.32 -17.83 -21.45
CA ASN A 169 7.18 -17.09 -21.98
C ASN A 169 5.91 -17.92 -21.86
N GLN A 170 5.03 -17.55 -20.97
CA GLN A 170 3.74 -18.19 -20.73
C GLN A 170 3.87 -19.63 -20.17
N GLY A 171 3.23 -19.86 -19.03
CA GLY A 171 3.19 -21.14 -18.34
C GLY A 171 3.27 -20.98 -16.82
N GLU A 172 3.29 -22.12 -16.14
CA GLU A 172 3.33 -22.18 -14.69
C GLU A 172 4.67 -22.76 -14.21
N ILE A 173 5.18 -22.26 -13.10
CA ILE A 173 6.40 -22.75 -12.46
C ILE A 173 6.12 -23.08 -11.01
N TYR A 174 6.35 -24.33 -10.60
CA TYR A 174 6.23 -24.79 -9.23
C TYR A 174 7.51 -25.43 -8.75
N THR A 175 8.11 -24.92 -7.67
CA THR A 175 9.21 -25.60 -6.98
C THR A 175 8.74 -25.99 -5.58
N THR A 176 8.92 -27.27 -5.21
CA THR A 176 8.40 -27.82 -3.96
C THR A 176 9.48 -28.31 -3.01
N GLY A 177 10.73 -28.49 -3.49
CA GLY A 177 11.85 -28.92 -2.66
C GLY A 177 12.40 -27.80 -1.76
N PRO A 178 13.03 -28.17 -0.63
CA PRO A 178 13.78 -27.22 0.19
C PRO A 178 14.79 -26.43 -0.63
N ASP A 179 14.87 -25.14 -0.37
CA ASP A 179 15.78 -24.18 -1.01
C ASP A 179 15.69 -24.13 -2.56
N ALA A 180 14.63 -24.72 -3.14
CA ALA A 180 14.38 -24.72 -4.57
C ALA A 180 13.75 -23.39 -5.00
N ALA A 181 14.49 -22.54 -5.70
CA ALA A 181 14.03 -21.26 -6.22
C ALA A 181 13.32 -21.39 -7.57
N THR A 182 12.47 -20.42 -7.90
CA THR A 182 11.92 -20.27 -9.26
C THR A 182 13.04 -20.07 -10.26
N ALA A 183 14.01 -19.19 -9.97
CA ALA A 183 15.19 -19.02 -10.82
C ALA A 183 16.45 -18.79 -9.99
N LYS A 184 17.58 -19.33 -10.45
CA LYS A 184 18.92 -19.05 -9.93
C LYS A 184 19.83 -18.58 -11.05
N ILE A 185 20.44 -17.40 -10.85
CA ILE A 185 21.47 -16.87 -11.72
C ILE A 185 22.79 -16.93 -10.97
N TYR A 186 23.78 -17.60 -11.56
CA TYR A 186 25.09 -17.79 -10.96
C TYR A 186 26.20 -17.31 -11.89
N ASN A 187 27.08 -16.45 -11.38
CA ASN A 187 28.18 -15.85 -12.15
C ASN A 187 27.75 -15.07 -13.41
N GLY A 188 26.62 -14.37 -13.32
CA GLY A 188 26.09 -13.56 -14.40
C GLY A 188 25.13 -14.32 -15.34
N GLY A 189 24.34 -13.56 -16.08
CA GLY A 189 23.35 -14.08 -17.02
C GLY A 189 22.03 -13.35 -16.96
N THR A 190 21.08 -13.81 -17.78
CA THR A 190 19.76 -13.17 -17.89
C THR A 190 18.63 -14.19 -17.75
N VAL A 191 17.62 -13.86 -16.94
CA VAL A 191 16.37 -14.62 -16.86
C VAL A 191 15.20 -13.67 -17.15
N THR A 192 14.35 -14.05 -18.09
CA THR A 192 13.12 -13.33 -18.40
C THR A 192 11.91 -14.22 -18.10
N LEU A 193 10.98 -13.74 -17.28
CA LEU A 193 9.68 -14.35 -17.00
C LEU A 193 8.59 -13.46 -17.59
N LYS A 194 7.81 -13.98 -18.52
CA LYS A 194 6.77 -13.21 -19.19
C LYS A 194 5.44 -13.98 -19.21
N ASN A 195 4.34 -13.36 -18.77
CA ASN A 195 3.03 -14.01 -18.62
C ASN A 195 3.13 -15.32 -17.81
N THR A 196 3.87 -15.29 -16.71
CA THR A 196 4.25 -16.48 -15.94
C THR A 196 3.59 -16.44 -14.57
N SER A 197 3.03 -17.58 -14.14
CA SER A 197 2.64 -17.80 -12.75
C SER A 197 3.70 -18.68 -12.08
N ALA A 198 4.45 -18.16 -11.13
CA ALA A 198 5.54 -18.88 -10.50
C ALA A 198 5.42 -18.89 -8.98
N VAL A 199 5.65 -20.05 -8.35
CA VAL A 199 5.64 -20.22 -6.89
C VAL A 199 6.78 -21.11 -6.44
N ALA A 200 7.64 -20.59 -5.56
CA ALA A 200 8.65 -21.35 -4.84
C ALA A 200 8.11 -21.68 -3.42
N HIS A 201 7.67 -22.92 -3.20
CA HIS A 201 6.98 -23.33 -1.98
C HIS A 201 7.87 -23.45 -0.75
N GLN A 202 9.18 -23.69 -0.90
CA GLN A 202 10.12 -23.83 0.19
C GLN A 202 11.45 -23.07 -0.06
N GLY A 203 11.51 -22.25 -1.10
CA GLY A 203 12.69 -21.51 -1.51
C GLY A 203 12.40 -20.02 -1.73
N SER A 204 13.40 -19.33 -2.24
CA SER A 204 13.33 -17.94 -2.68
C SER A 204 12.71 -17.84 -4.08
N GLY A 205 12.19 -16.67 -4.43
CA GLY A 205 11.72 -16.44 -5.80
C GLY A 205 12.89 -16.48 -6.79
N ILE A 206 13.81 -15.55 -6.65
CA ILE A 206 15.01 -15.42 -7.50
C ILE A 206 16.25 -15.38 -6.62
N VAL A 207 17.25 -16.18 -6.98
CA VAL A 207 18.58 -16.21 -6.34
C VAL A 207 19.63 -15.66 -7.29
N LEU A 208 20.32 -14.62 -6.88
CA LEU A 208 21.36 -13.91 -7.63
C LEU A 208 22.68 -14.05 -6.89
N GLU A 209 23.57 -14.93 -7.35
CA GLU A 209 24.84 -15.21 -6.70
C GLU A 209 26.01 -15.14 -7.68
N SER A 210 27.18 -14.71 -7.23
CA SER A 210 28.42 -14.79 -7.99
C SER A 210 29.61 -15.02 -7.08
N SER A 211 30.49 -15.91 -7.51
CA SER A 211 31.85 -16.07 -6.97
C SER A 211 32.91 -15.32 -7.80
N ILE A 212 32.55 -14.78 -8.95
CA ILE A 212 33.44 -14.09 -9.89
C ILE A 212 33.06 -12.62 -9.94
N ASN A 213 34.05 -11.73 -9.79
CA ASN A 213 33.81 -10.28 -9.86
C ASN A 213 33.57 -9.83 -11.31
N GLY A 214 32.83 -8.73 -11.46
CA GLY A 214 32.57 -8.11 -12.77
C GLY A 214 31.52 -8.82 -13.61
N GLN A 215 30.76 -9.77 -13.04
CA GLN A 215 29.64 -10.42 -13.72
C GLN A 215 28.32 -9.75 -13.32
N GLU A 216 27.48 -9.50 -14.30
CA GLU A 216 26.17 -8.86 -14.11
C GLU A 216 25.04 -9.89 -14.27
N ALA A 217 24.07 -9.84 -13.38
CA ALA A 217 22.85 -10.63 -13.48
C ALA A 217 21.64 -9.74 -13.80
N THR A 218 20.84 -10.16 -14.76
CA THR A 218 19.62 -9.44 -15.16
C THR A 218 18.38 -10.33 -15.00
N VAL A 219 17.33 -9.78 -14.42
CA VAL A 219 16.03 -10.44 -14.31
C VAL A 219 14.93 -9.51 -14.79
N ASP A 220 14.12 -10.02 -15.71
CA ASP A 220 12.93 -9.33 -16.19
C ASP A 220 11.66 -10.13 -15.85
N ILE A 221 10.77 -9.54 -15.06
CA ILE A 221 9.45 -10.07 -14.70
C ILE A 221 8.40 -9.19 -15.37
N LEU A 222 7.79 -9.69 -16.44
CA LEU A 222 7.08 -8.86 -17.41
C LEU A 222 5.64 -9.33 -17.65
N SER A 223 4.80 -8.39 -18.08
CA SER A 223 3.52 -8.64 -18.77
C SER A 223 2.53 -9.53 -18.00
N GLY A 224 2.19 -9.15 -16.79
CA GLY A 224 1.18 -9.86 -16.00
C GLY A 224 1.72 -11.10 -15.29
N SER A 225 3.04 -11.19 -15.11
CA SER A 225 3.62 -12.27 -14.33
C SER A 225 3.32 -12.14 -12.84
N SER A 226 3.17 -13.28 -12.18
CA SER A 226 3.06 -13.36 -10.73
C SER A 226 4.15 -14.25 -10.17
N LEU A 227 4.90 -13.74 -9.19
CA LEU A 227 5.97 -14.49 -8.53
C LEU A 227 5.72 -14.55 -7.03
N GLY A 228 5.51 -15.76 -6.53
CA GLY A 228 5.38 -16.07 -5.12
C GLY A 228 6.57 -16.87 -4.59
N SER A 229 6.93 -16.69 -3.31
CA SER A 229 7.97 -17.48 -2.65
C SER A 229 7.63 -17.78 -1.19
N ALA A 230 8.21 -18.84 -0.64
CA ALA A 230 8.15 -19.10 0.80
C ALA A 230 9.10 -18.18 1.57
N ASN A 231 10.31 -17.99 1.05
CA ASN A 231 11.35 -17.13 1.62
C ASN A 231 11.27 -15.72 0.98
N GLU A 232 12.38 -15.05 0.76
CA GLU A 232 12.40 -13.76 0.05
C GLU A 232 12.10 -13.92 -1.45
N ILE A 233 11.62 -12.84 -2.08
CA ILE A 233 11.48 -12.80 -3.55
C ILE A 233 12.85 -12.70 -4.21
N LEU A 234 13.71 -11.80 -3.73
CA LEU A 234 15.04 -11.57 -4.26
C LEU A 234 16.10 -11.84 -3.18
N TYR A 235 16.84 -12.93 -3.32
CA TYR A 235 18.07 -13.18 -2.59
C TYR A 235 19.25 -12.71 -3.44
N HIS A 236 20.03 -11.75 -2.94
CA HIS A 236 21.11 -11.13 -3.69
C HIS A 236 22.46 -11.23 -2.98
N LYS A 237 23.42 -11.85 -3.64
CA LYS A 237 24.81 -11.99 -3.23
C LYS A 237 25.70 -11.96 -4.47
N ASN A 238 25.55 -10.92 -5.27
CA ASN A 238 26.29 -10.70 -6.52
C ASN A 238 26.95 -9.33 -6.48
N GLU A 239 27.90 -9.06 -7.37
CA GLU A 239 28.53 -7.75 -7.44
C GLU A 239 27.59 -6.70 -8.00
N THR A 240 26.91 -7.01 -9.12
CA THR A 240 25.92 -6.12 -9.74
C THR A 240 24.76 -6.93 -10.30
N SER A 241 23.54 -6.51 -10.00
CA SER A 241 22.33 -7.11 -10.57
C SER A 241 21.26 -6.06 -10.86
N ASN A 242 20.55 -6.28 -11.97
CA ASN A 242 19.42 -5.47 -12.39
C ASN A 242 18.15 -6.33 -12.45
N VAL A 243 17.09 -5.85 -11.84
CA VAL A 243 15.78 -6.52 -11.82
C VAL A 243 14.71 -5.55 -12.31
N THR A 244 14.02 -5.93 -13.36
CA THR A 244 12.88 -5.18 -13.91
C THR A 244 11.59 -5.90 -13.59
N ILE A 245 10.60 -5.20 -13.06
CA ILE A 245 9.26 -5.75 -12.75
C ILE A 245 8.24 -4.86 -13.44
N THR A 246 7.61 -5.36 -14.51
CA THR A 246 6.65 -4.55 -15.28
C THR A 246 5.31 -5.26 -15.41
N ASP A 247 4.23 -4.54 -15.12
CA ASP A 247 2.85 -5.04 -15.17
C ASP A 247 2.68 -6.35 -14.38
N SER A 248 3.34 -6.49 -13.22
CA SER A 248 3.49 -7.78 -12.54
C SER A 248 3.28 -7.67 -11.03
N GLU A 249 3.05 -8.83 -10.38
CA GLU A 249 2.88 -8.91 -8.93
C GLU A 249 3.92 -9.85 -8.30
N VAL A 250 4.58 -9.38 -7.23
CA VAL A 250 5.54 -10.20 -6.47
C VAL A 250 5.22 -10.15 -4.98
N SER A 251 5.21 -11.33 -4.33
CA SER A 251 4.91 -11.44 -2.90
C SER A 251 5.55 -12.67 -2.27
N SER A 252 6.04 -12.54 -1.05
CA SER A 252 6.64 -13.61 -0.25
C SER A 252 5.76 -14.00 0.92
N ALA A 253 5.70 -15.29 1.25
CA ALA A 253 5.04 -15.78 2.46
C ALA A 253 5.79 -15.39 3.75
N ALA A 254 7.11 -15.18 3.65
CA ALA A 254 7.94 -14.64 4.74
C ALA A 254 7.82 -13.11 4.88
N ASP A 255 7.01 -12.45 4.04
CA ASP A 255 6.89 -11.00 4.00
C ASP A 255 8.23 -10.28 3.70
N VAL A 256 9.15 -10.91 2.95
CA VAL A 256 10.45 -10.36 2.53
C VAL A 256 10.52 -10.24 1.01
N PHE A 257 10.65 -9.02 0.51
CA PHE A 257 10.84 -8.76 -0.92
C PHE A 257 12.31 -8.88 -1.32
N ILE A 258 13.20 -8.17 -0.61
CA ILE A 258 14.63 -8.12 -0.90
C ILE A 258 15.43 -8.57 0.31
N ASN A 259 16.40 -9.46 0.08
CA ASN A 259 17.47 -9.80 1.02
C ASN A 259 18.82 -9.61 0.28
N ASN A 260 19.39 -8.40 0.40
CA ASN A 260 20.65 -8.06 -0.23
C ASN A 260 21.83 -8.26 0.74
N ILE A 261 22.61 -9.32 0.52
CA ILE A 261 23.73 -9.69 1.36
C ILE A 261 25.03 -9.01 0.90
N LYS A 262 25.19 -8.75 -0.41
CA LYS A 262 26.42 -8.17 -0.96
C LYS A 262 26.17 -7.52 -2.32
N GLY A 263 26.82 -6.37 -2.56
CA GLY A 263 26.95 -5.72 -3.85
C GLY A 263 25.80 -4.81 -4.24
N HIS A 264 25.69 -4.48 -5.49
CA HIS A 264 24.75 -3.49 -6.02
C HIS A 264 23.53 -4.17 -6.65
N LEU A 265 22.37 -3.97 -6.07
CA LEU A 265 21.09 -4.42 -6.62
C LEU A 265 20.26 -3.20 -7.06
N THR A 266 19.92 -3.15 -8.34
CA THR A 266 18.96 -2.17 -8.88
C THR A 266 17.65 -2.89 -9.17
N VAL A 267 16.54 -2.31 -8.70
CA VAL A 267 15.19 -2.83 -8.95
C VAL A 267 14.31 -1.71 -9.49
N ASP A 268 13.84 -1.88 -10.71
CA ASP A 268 12.93 -0.97 -11.38
C ASP A 268 11.55 -1.60 -11.52
N ALA A 269 10.55 -1.05 -10.85
CA ALA A 269 9.17 -1.53 -10.90
C ALA A 269 8.27 -0.51 -11.59
N THR A 270 7.57 -0.96 -12.63
CA THR A 270 6.63 -0.15 -13.41
C THR A 270 5.26 -0.80 -13.43
N ASN A 271 4.22 -0.06 -13.03
CA ASN A 271 2.83 -0.53 -12.97
C ASN A 271 2.70 -1.89 -12.25
N SER A 272 3.44 -2.08 -11.16
CA SER A 272 3.59 -3.37 -10.50
C SER A 272 3.24 -3.32 -9.02
N LYS A 273 2.90 -4.48 -8.47
CA LYS A 273 2.57 -4.63 -7.06
C LYS A 273 3.62 -5.47 -6.35
N ILE A 274 4.23 -4.88 -5.34
CA ILE A 274 5.30 -5.46 -4.54
C ILE A 274 4.85 -5.58 -3.10
N THR A 275 5.01 -6.76 -2.50
CA THR A 275 4.70 -7.01 -1.10
C THR A 275 5.89 -7.65 -0.39
N GLY A 276 6.30 -7.06 0.72
CA GLY A 276 7.39 -7.54 1.58
C GLY A 276 8.39 -6.45 1.96
N SER A 277 9.20 -6.73 2.98
CA SER A 277 10.26 -5.86 3.48
C SER A 277 11.52 -5.94 2.61
N ALA A 278 12.39 -4.94 2.72
CA ALA A 278 13.69 -4.93 2.08
C ALA A 278 14.80 -4.88 3.14
N ASN A 279 15.74 -5.82 3.05
CA ASN A 279 16.86 -5.93 3.96
C ASN A 279 18.18 -5.77 3.20
N ILE A 280 19.09 -4.98 3.76
CA ILE A 280 20.44 -4.78 3.22
C ILE A 280 21.45 -5.15 4.29
N SER A 281 22.52 -5.86 3.93
CA SER A 281 23.66 -6.07 4.79
C SER A 281 24.29 -4.75 5.21
N THR A 282 24.85 -4.71 6.40
CA THR A 282 25.58 -3.54 6.93
C THR A 282 26.96 -3.31 6.29
N ASP A 283 27.36 -4.13 5.32
CA ASP A 283 28.60 -3.92 4.56
C ASP A 283 28.49 -2.63 3.74
N VAL A 284 29.50 -1.79 3.82
CA VAL A 284 29.56 -0.47 3.16
C VAL A 284 29.50 -0.54 1.63
N ASN A 285 29.75 -1.70 1.04
CA ASN A 285 29.68 -1.93 -0.39
C ASN A 285 28.37 -2.58 -0.84
N THR A 286 27.37 -2.68 0.04
CA THR A 286 26.07 -3.26 -0.28
C THR A 286 25.03 -2.17 -0.48
N HIS A 287 24.49 -2.08 -1.68
CA HIS A 287 23.54 -1.04 -2.07
C HIS A 287 22.31 -1.65 -2.74
N THR A 288 21.14 -1.11 -2.41
CA THR A 288 19.87 -1.44 -3.08
C THR A 288 19.22 -0.14 -3.56
N TYR A 289 19.08 -0.03 -4.87
CA TYR A 289 18.40 1.09 -5.52
C TYR A 289 17.03 0.62 -6.00
N LEU A 290 15.98 1.18 -5.41
CA LEU A 290 14.59 0.84 -5.75
C LEU A 290 13.90 2.03 -6.41
N SER A 291 13.37 1.79 -7.61
CA SER A 291 12.57 2.76 -8.36
C SER A 291 11.17 2.21 -8.59
N LEU A 292 10.17 3.00 -8.23
CA LEU A 292 8.76 2.69 -8.43
C LEU A 292 8.16 3.73 -9.37
N SER A 293 7.56 3.30 -10.46
CA SER A 293 6.95 4.18 -11.47
C SER A 293 5.56 3.69 -11.91
N ASP A 294 4.79 4.60 -12.50
CA ASP A 294 3.52 4.34 -13.20
C ASP A 294 2.50 3.53 -12.39
N ASN A 295 2.11 4.05 -11.21
CA ASN A 295 1.16 3.43 -10.27
C ASN A 295 1.66 2.15 -9.58
N SER A 296 2.96 1.93 -9.55
CA SER A 296 3.50 0.84 -8.74
C SER A 296 3.19 1.01 -7.26
N THR A 297 3.05 -0.11 -6.56
CA THR A 297 2.80 -0.10 -5.12
C THR A 297 3.82 -1.00 -4.42
N TRP A 298 4.39 -0.50 -3.33
CA TRP A 298 5.21 -1.29 -2.43
C TRP A 298 4.56 -1.34 -1.04
N ASP A 299 4.12 -2.52 -0.64
CA ASP A 299 3.51 -2.79 0.66
C ASP A 299 4.55 -3.39 1.61
N ILE A 300 5.13 -2.56 2.45
CA ILE A 300 6.14 -2.92 3.44
C ILE A 300 5.49 -3.66 4.61
N LYS A 301 6.04 -4.79 5.02
CA LYS A 301 5.47 -5.63 6.09
C LYS A 301 6.23 -5.57 7.41
N ALA A 302 7.50 -5.18 7.38
CA ALA A 302 8.37 -5.04 8.53
C ALA A 302 9.39 -3.92 8.28
N ASP A 303 10.17 -3.57 9.27
CA ASP A 303 11.27 -2.60 9.11
C ASP A 303 12.07 -2.91 7.86
N SER A 304 12.31 -1.88 7.06
CA SER A 304 12.93 -2.03 5.74
C SER A 304 14.05 -1.02 5.55
N THR A 305 15.07 -1.43 4.84
CA THR A 305 16.20 -0.58 4.48
C THR A 305 16.50 -0.69 2.99
N VAL A 306 16.65 0.44 2.32
CA VAL A 306 17.14 0.57 0.94
C VAL A 306 18.19 1.68 0.87
N SER A 307 19.07 1.66 -0.14
CA SER A 307 20.06 2.74 -0.30
C SER A 307 19.43 3.97 -0.92
N ASN A 308 18.87 3.86 -2.12
CA ASN A 308 18.11 4.91 -2.78
C ASN A 308 16.67 4.48 -3.02
N LEU A 309 15.74 5.42 -2.89
CA LEU A 309 14.34 5.20 -3.22
C LEU A 309 13.82 6.32 -4.12
N THR A 310 13.33 5.93 -5.29
CA THR A 310 12.59 6.81 -6.20
C THR A 310 11.12 6.39 -6.23
N VAL A 311 10.23 7.35 -6.02
CA VAL A 311 8.77 7.11 -6.07
C VAL A 311 8.15 8.08 -7.07
N ASP A 312 7.88 7.60 -8.27
CA ASP A 312 7.30 8.36 -9.37
C ASP A 312 5.86 7.90 -9.64
N ASN A 313 4.87 8.78 -9.42
CA ASN A 313 3.44 8.47 -9.56
C ASN A 313 3.03 7.14 -8.91
N SER A 314 3.65 6.75 -7.83
CA SER A 314 3.55 5.44 -7.18
C SER A 314 3.31 5.58 -5.69
N THR A 315 2.98 4.48 -5.01
CA THR A 315 2.64 4.51 -3.59
C THR A 315 3.49 3.53 -2.79
N VAL A 316 4.06 4.01 -1.68
CA VAL A 316 4.70 3.17 -0.66
C VAL A 316 3.81 3.15 0.58
N TYR A 317 3.36 1.95 0.96
CA TYR A 317 2.68 1.71 2.23
C TYR A 317 3.73 1.28 3.26
N ILE A 318 4.01 2.13 4.25
CA ILE A 318 5.08 1.89 5.24
C ILE A 318 4.71 0.75 6.19
N SER A 319 3.43 0.51 6.39
CA SER A 319 2.93 -0.64 7.12
C SER A 319 1.52 -1.03 6.67
N ARG A 320 1.13 -2.24 7.05
CA ARG A 320 -0.17 -2.79 6.71
C ARG A 320 -1.32 -1.96 7.31
N ALA A 321 -2.28 -1.62 6.50
CA ALA A 321 -3.41 -0.77 6.88
C ALA A 321 -4.44 -1.42 7.83
N ASP A 322 -4.33 -2.71 8.16
CA ASP A 322 -5.47 -3.50 8.63
C ASP A 322 -5.49 -3.78 10.15
N GLY A 323 -4.55 -3.30 10.95
CA GLY A 323 -4.49 -3.62 12.38
C GLY A 323 -4.30 -2.41 13.28
N ARG A 324 -5.07 -2.33 14.38
CA ARG A 324 -4.91 -1.31 15.41
C ARG A 324 -3.74 -1.58 16.37
N ASP A 325 -3.27 -2.82 16.40
CA ASP A 325 -2.29 -3.31 17.40
C ASP A 325 -0.95 -3.72 16.73
N VAL A 326 -0.62 -3.15 15.58
CA VAL A 326 0.65 -3.44 14.90
C VAL A 326 1.69 -2.41 15.30
N GLU A 327 2.84 -2.89 15.75
CA GLU A 327 4.01 -2.05 16.05
C GLU A 327 4.34 -1.12 14.87
N PRO A 328 4.80 0.11 15.15
CA PRO A 328 5.20 1.04 14.11
C PRO A 328 6.32 0.47 13.25
N THR A 329 6.24 0.69 11.95
CA THR A 329 7.22 0.22 10.97
C THR A 329 8.14 1.37 10.56
N ARG A 330 9.42 1.05 10.35
CA ARG A 330 10.44 2.00 9.91
C ARG A 330 10.92 1.68 8.50
N LEU A 331 10.90 2.67 7.63
CA LEU A 331 11.60 2.65 6.35
C LEU A 331 12.86 3.51 6.45
N THR A 332 14.03 2.88 6.31
CA THR A 332 15.32 3.58 6.31
C THR A 332 15.86 3.67 4.89
N ILE A 333 16.20 4.88 4.47
CA ILE A 333 16.84 5.17 3.17
C ILE A 333 18.22 5.69 3.51
N THR A 334 19.27 4.89 3.25
CA THR A 334 20.62 5.20 3.69
C THR A 334 21.32 6.27 2.85
N GLU A 335 20.85 6.50 1.64
CA GLU A 335 21.32 7.54 0.72
C GLU A 335 20.19 8.51 0.39
N ASN A 336 19.72 8.58 -0.87
CA ASN A 336 18.83 9.64 -1.31
C ASN A 336 17.39 9.16 -1.56
N TYR A 337 16.47 10.08 -1.36
CA TYR A 337 15.06 9.93 -1.69
C TYR A 337 14.63 10.92 -2.78
N VAL A 338 13.95 10.41 -3.81
CA VAL A 338 13.38 11.22 -4.89
C VAL A 338 11.88 10.97 -4.99
N GLY A 339 11.08 12.03 -4.83
CA GLY A 339 9.63 11.96 -4.95
C GLY A 339 9.13 12.75 -6.16
N ASN A 340 8.54 12.07 -7.14
CA ASN A 340 7.89 12.70 -8.28
C ASN A 340 6.38 12.39 -8.22
N ASN A 341 5.61 13.22 -7.51
CA ASN A 341 4.18 12.98 -7.27
C ASN A 341 3.88 11.60 -6.61
N GLY A 342 4.87 11.06 -5.89
CA GLY A 342 4.74 9.82 -5.13
C GLY A 342 3.86 9.99 -3.90
N VAL A 343 3.43 8.86 -3.33
CA VAL A 343 2.66 8.82 -2.08
C VAL A 343 3.38 7.97 -1.06
N LEU A 344 3.63 8.53 0.12
CA LEU A 344 4.02 7.78 1.31
C LEU A 344 2.79 7.64 2.22
N HIS A 345 2.38 6.42 2.47
CA HIS A 345 1.24 6.13 3.33
C HIS A 345 1.73 5.59 4.66
N LEU A 346 1.53 6.35 5.74
CA LEU A 346 1.96 6.03 7.10
C LEU A 346 0.74 5.82 8.01
N ARG A 347 0.92 5.04 9.06
CA ARG A 347 -0.01 4.97 10.19
C ARG A 347 0.61 5.72 11.37
N THR A 348 -0.22 6.47 12.04
CA THR A 348 0.18 7.25 13.22
C THR A 348 -0.93 7.18 14.25
N GLU A 349 -0.60 6.87 15.49
CA GLU A 349 -1.51 7.11 16.59
C GLU A 349 -1.58 8.62 16.82
N LEU A 350 -2.63 9.25 16.29
CA LEU A 350 -2.76 10.71 16.36
C LEU A 350 -3.05 11.16 17.80
N GLY A 351 -2.00 11.58 18.50
CA GLY A 351 -2.00 12.03 19.88
C GLY A 351 -1.04 13.19 20.12
N ASP A 352 -0.22 13.13 21.17
CA ASP A 352 0.83 14.08 21.48
C ASP A 352 2.16 13.79 20.74
N ASP A 353 3.21 14.52 21.08
CA ASP A 353 4.53 14.41 20.45
C ASP A 353 5.18 13.02 20.55
N ASN A 354 4.78 12.20 21.54
CA ASN A 354 5.33 10.86 21.80
C ASN A 354 4.49 9.74 21.19
N SER A 355 3.53 10.07 20.38
CA SER A 355 2.63 9.11 19.76
C SER A 355 3.37 8.12 18.87
N ALA A 356 2.95 6.86 18.93
CA ALA A 356 3.48 5.82 18.06
C ALA A 356 3.16 6.11 16.60
N THR A 357 4.18 6.00 15.74
CA THR A 357 4.04 6.34 14.32
C THR A 357 4.98 5.51 13.45
N ASP A 358 4.49 5.09 12.29
CA ASP A 358 5.40 4.66 11.23
C ASP A 358 6.34 5.80 10.88
N LYS A 359 7.58 5.48 10.51
CA LYS A 359 8.62 6.49 10.33
C LYS A 359 9.45 6.23 9.07
N VAL A 360 9.73 7.30 8.33
CA VAL A 360 10.70 7.29 7.24
C VAL A 360 11.96 8.02 7.70
N VAL A 361 13.10 7.33 7.61
CA VAL A 361 14.42 7.88 7.97
C VAL A 361 15.28 7.98 6.73
N ILE A 362 15.71 9.17 6.38
CA ILE A 362 16.50 9.46 5.19
C ILE A 362 17.85 10.03 5.63
N ASN A 363 18.91 9.25 5.47
CA ASN A 363 20.24 9.69 5.89
C ASN A 363 20.89 10.64 4.87
N GLY A 364 20.50 10.54 3.60
CA GLY A 364 20.97 11.44 2.55
C GLY A 364 20.00 12.57 2.23
N ASN A 365 19.96 12.97 0.97
CA ASN A 365 19.21 14.12 0.50
C ASN A 365 17.81 13.74 0.04
N THR A 366 16.90 14.73 0.08
CA THR A 366 15.57 14.60 -0.50
C THR A 366 15.39 15.56 -1.67
N SER A 367 14.59 15.15 -2.68
CA SER A 367 14.22 16.02 -3.80
C SER A 367 12.83 15.72 -4.33
N GLY A 368 12.27 16.65 -5.09
CA GLY A 368 10.96 16.55 -5.72
C GLY A 368 9.79 16.76 -4.76
N THR A 369 8.59 16.30 -5.13
CA THR A 369 7.37 16.50 -4.35
C THR A 369 6.69 15.17 -4.06
N THR A 370 6.37 14.92 -2.78
CA THR A 370 5.74 13.69 -2.30
C THR A 370 4.48 14.00 -1.51
N ARG A 371 3.40 13.30 -1.78
CA ARG A 371 2.19 13.36 -0.98
C ARG A 371 2.31 12.41 0.21
N VAL A 372 1.95 12.89 1.38
CA VAL A 372 1.94 12.09 2.62
C VAL A 372 0.50 11.84 3.04
N LYS A 373 0.11 10.59 3.04
CA LYS A 373 -1.18 10.12 3.53
C LYS A 373 -0.99 9.50 4.91
N VAL A 374 -1.77 9.95 5.87
CA VAL A 374 -1.72 9.44 7.24
C VAL A 374 -3.04 8.80 7.62
N THR A 375 -2.98 7.56 8.10
CA THR A 375 -4.12 6.87 8.70
C THR A 375 -3.97 6.87 10.22
N ASN A 376 -5.05 7.26 10.92
CA ASN A 376 -5.05 7.23 12.38
C ASN A 376 -5.10 5.78 12.89
N ALA A 377 -4.07 5.37 13.61
CA ALA A 377 -3.92 4.03 14.20
C ALA A 377 -4.63 3.86 15.56
N GLY A 378 -5.62 4.71 15.87
CA GLY A 378 -6.43 4.59 17.09
C GLY A 378 -6.28 5.78 18.04
N GLY A 379 -5.49 6.79 17.69
CA GLY A 379 -5.32 7.99 18.51
C GLY A 379 -6.62 8.79 18.67
N SER A 380 -6.85 9.29 19.88
CA SER A 380 -8.02 10.09 20.25
C SER A 380 -7.81 11.59 20.06
N GLY A 381 -6.64 12.01 19.60
CA GLY A 381 -6.23 13.40 19.45
C GLY A 381 -5.75 14.02 20.77
N ALA A 382 -4.57 14.59 20.75
CA ALA A 382 -4.02 15.37 21.84
C ALA A 382 -3.25 16.57 21.28
N TYR A 383 -2.95 17.54 22.13
CA TYR A 383 -2.19 18.72 21.75
C TYR A 383 -0.71 18.37 21.58
N THR A 384 -0.10 18.81 20.48
CA THR A 384 1.34 18.67 20.23
C THR A 384 2.07 19.95 20.60
N LEU A 385 3.27 19.82 21.16
CA LEU A 385 4.17 20.94 21.46
C LEU A 385 5.22 21.12 20.36
N ASN A 386 5.86 20.01 19.95
CA ASN A 386 6.88 19.96 18.91
C ASN A 386 6.39 19.26 17.65
N GLY A 387 5.33 18.46 17.75
CA GLY A 387 4.79 17.63 16.70
C GLY A 387 5.29 16.19 16.71
N ILE A 388 4.53 15.29 16.06
CA ILE A 388 4.88 13.89 15.89
C ILE A 388 5.83 13.79 14.69
N GLU A 389 7.08 13.39 14.90
CA GLU A 389 8.06 13.24 13.82
C GLU A 389 7.79 12.00 12.99
N ILE A 390 7.42 12.18 11.72
CA ILE A 390 7.11 11.09 10.79
C ILE A 390 8.16 10.88 9.70
N ILE A 391 8.92 11.92 9.35
CA ILE A 391 10.03 11.84 8.38
C ILE A 391 11.24 12.56 8.97
N SER A 392 12.36 11.85 9.06
CA SER A 392 13.64 12.36 9.52
C SER A 392 14.59 12.46 8.32
N VAL A 393 15.29 13.59 8.17
CA VAL A 393 16.24 13.86 7.08
C VAL A 393 17.56 14.35 7.66
N GLU A 394 18.65 13.62 7.46
CA GLU A 394 19.97 14.02 7.91
C GLU A 394 20.68 14.92 6.89
N GLY A 395 20.55 14.61 5.60
CA GLY A 395 21.12 15.38 4.49
C GLY A 395 20.38 16.69 4.17
N GLU A 396 20.39 17.10 2.91
CA GLU A 396 19.66 18.28 2.43
C GLU A 396 18.17 17.94 2.24
N SER A 397 17.29 18.64 2.97
CA SER A 397 15.83 18.46 2.90
C SER A 397 15.23 19.36 1.80
N ASN A 398 15.63 19.14 0.54
CA ASN A 398 15.15 19.93 -0.62
C ASN A 398 13.82 19.42 -1.18
N GLY A 399 13.44 18.18 -0.86
CA GLY A 399 12.14 17.60 -1.21
C GLY A 399 11.00 18.24 -0.44
N GLU A 400 9.86 18.39 -1.08
CA GLU A 400 8.64 18.91 -0.46
C GLU A 400 7.67 17.76 -0.17
N PHE A 401 7.28 17.63 1.11
CA PHE A 401 6.26 16.67 1.53
C PHE A 401 4.96 17.43 1.79
N ILE A 402 3.92 17.08 1.07
CA ILE A 402 2.60 17.72 1.15
C ILE A 402 1.55 16.76 1.66
N LYS A 403 0.62 17.26 2.45
CA LYS A 403 -0.48 16.47 2.99
C LYS A 403 -1.43 16.04 1.85
N ASP A 404 -1.62 14.72 1.67
CA ASP A 404 -2.53 14.17 0.64
C ASP A 404 -4.01 14.40 0.97
N SER A 405 -4.36 14.33 2.26
CA SER A 405 -5.73 14.47 2.76
C SER A 405 -5.74 15.10 4.15
N ARG A 406 -6.94 15.45 4.64
CA ARG A 406 -7.08 15.96 6.00
C ARG A 406 -6.69 14.90 7.04
N ILE A 407 -5.92 15.34 8.04
CA ILE A 407 -5.46 14.49 9.15
C ILE A 407 -6.10 15.04 10.42
N PHE A 408 -6.91 14.23 11.09
CA PHE A 408 -7.60 14.67 12.31
C PHE A 408 -7.85 13.50 13.27
N ALA A 409 -7.87 13.81 14.56
CA ALA A 409 -8.30 12.90 15.61
C ALA A 409 -8.94 13.69 16.75
N GLY A 410 -10.02 13.16 17.33
CA GLY A 410 -10.75 13.83 18.39
C GLY A 410 -11.16 15.25 18.03
N ALA A 411 -10.73 16.21 18.82
CA ALA A 411 -11.00 17.64 18.65
C ALA A 411 -9.97 18.38 17.79
N TYR A 412 -8.90 17.71 17.35
CA TYR A 412 -7.74 18.35 16.70
C TYR A 412 -7.63 18.01 15.22
N GLU A 413 -7.14 18.96 14.44
CA GLU A 413 -6.70 18.79 13.06
C GLU A 413 -5.18 18.98 12.97
N TYR A 414 -4.50 18.03 12.32
CA TYR A 414 -3.05 18.02 12.18
C TYR A 414 -2.64 18.53 10.80
N SER A 415 -1.55 19.26 10.80
CA SER A 415 -0.87 19.75 9.59
C SER A 415 0.50 19.08 9.48
N LEU A 416 0.97 18.91 8.26
CA LEU A 416 2.33 18.45 7.99
C LEU A 416 3.23 19.67 7.83
N THR A 417 4.28 19.79 8.64
CA THR A 417 5.19 20.94 8.67
C THR A 417 6.64 20.49 8.64
N ARG A 418 7.48 21.24 7.92
CA ARG A 418 8.93 21.07 7.97
C ARG A 418 9.48 21.80 9.18
N GLY A 419 10.30 21.10 9.97
CA GLY A 419 10.84 21.63 11.21
C GLY A 419 9.83 21.76 12.34
N ASN A 420 10.32 21.99 13.51
CA ASN A 420 9.53 22.31 14.69
C ASN A 420 9.91 23.72 15.20
N THR A 421 9.92 23.94 16.50
CA THR A 421 10.32 25.22 17.11
C THR A 421 11.81 25.57 16.93
N GLU A 422 12.63 24.62 16.47
CA GLU A 422 14.06 24.81 16.19
C GLU A 422 14.25 25.10 14.69
N ALA A 423 14.63 26.30 14.34
CA ALA A 423 14.73 26.82 12.96
C ALA A 423 15.69 26.04 12.03
N THR A 424 16.54 25.15 12.58
CA THR A 424 17.53 24.34 11.83
C THR A 424 17.05 22.91 11.55
N ASN A 425 15.88 22.53 12.05
CA ASN A 425 15.37 21.17 11.91
C ASN A 425 14.85 20.93 10.48
N LYS A 426 15.35 19.88 9.83
CA LYS A 426 15.01 19.49 8.45
C LYS A 426 13.90 18.44 8.39
N ASN A 427 13.52 17.90 9.53
CA ASN A 427 12.55 16.81 9.66
C ASN A 427 11.11 17.29 9.47
N TRP A 428 10.20 16.36 9.22
CA TRP A 428 8.79 16.65 8.99
C TRP A 428 7.93 16.07 10.10
N TYR A 429 7.01 16.92 10.58
CA TYR A 429 6.20 16.68 11.77
C TYR A 429 4.71 16.83 11.48
N LEU A 430 3.89 16.05 12.16
CA LEU A 430 2.47 16.31 12.29
C LEU A 430 2.25 17.21 13.49
N THR A 431 1.80 18.43 13.24
CA THR A 431 1.54 19.44 14.27
C THR A 431 0.08 19.84 14.28
N ASN A 432 -0.50 20.10 15.44
CA ASN A 432 -1.85 20.59 15.57
C ASN A 432 -1.94 21.96 16.25
N PHE A 433 -0.92 22.77 16.07
CA PHE A 433 -0.90 24.17 16.52
C PHE A 433 -0.66 25.11 15.33
N GLN A 434 -1.16 26.33 15.46
CA GLN A 434 -0.86 27.40 14.53
C GLN A 434 0.47 28.02 14.95
N ALA A 435 1.47 27.99 14.07
CA ALA A 435 2.68 28.76 14.24
C ALA A 435 2.25 30.25 14.28
N THR A 436 2.54 30.94 15.36
CA THR A 436 2.41 32.38 15.38
C THR A 436 3.38 32.92 14.34
N SER A 437 2.87 33.52 13.27
CA SER A 437 3.69 34.29 12.33
C SER A 437 4.36 35.41 13.12
N GLY A 438 5.57 35.12 13.57
CA GLY A 438 6.43 36.13 14.18
C GLY A 438 6.68 37.22 13.16
N GLY A 439 6.29 38.46 13.50
CA GLY A 439 6.64 39.63 12.74
C GLY A 439 8.14 39.63 12.49
N GLU A 440 8.50 40.26 11.41
CA GLU A 440 9.84 40.52 10.88
C GLU A 440 10.92 40.56 11.95
N THR A 441 11.93 39.70 11.82
CA THR A 441 13.12 39.71 12.64
C THR A 441 13.87 41.03 12.43
N ASN A 442 13.59 42.01 13.26
CA ASN A 442 14.52 43.05 13.53
C ASN A 442 15.62 42.49 14.43
N SER A 443 16.85 42.66 13.96
CA SER A 443 18.11 42.28 14.60
C SER A 443 18.12 42.52 16.11
N GLY A 444 18.41 41.49 16.88
CA GLY A 444 18.99 41.61 18.22
C GLY A 444 18.03 41.36 19.38
N GLY A 445 18.09 40.17 19.92
CA GLY A 445 17.53 39.85 21.24
C GLY A 445 16.82 38.51 21.29
N SER A 446 17.48 37.54 21.87
CA SER A 446 16.89 36.25 22.30
C SER A 446 15.66 36.51 23.17
N SER A 447 14.48 36.28 22.63
CA SER A 447 13.25 36.13 23.41
C SER A 447 12.43 35.01 22.80
N ALA A 448 12.35 33.91 23.48
CA ALA A 448 11.40 32.83 23.19
C ALA A 448 9.99 33.42 23.06
N PRO A 449 9.13 32.93 22.16
CA PRO A 449 7.76 33.43 22.03
C PRO A 449 6.99 33.18 23.32
N THR A 450 6.56 34.26 23.96
CA THR A 450 5.83 34.26 25.23
C THR A 450 4.35 33.88 25.09
N VAL A 451 3.89 33.54 23.89
CA VAL A 451 2.51 33.12 23.66
C VAL A 451 2.49 31.63 23.30
N ALA A 452 1.83 30.85 24.13
CA ALA A 452 1.63 29.43 23.85
C ALA A 452 0.95 29.26 22.48
N PRO A 453 1.45 28.37 21.62
CA PRO A 453 0.87 28.17 20.29
C PRO A 453 -0.59 27.69 20.43
N THR A 454 -1.46 28.26 19.62
CA THR A 454 -2.90 27.98 19.69
C THR A 454 -3.23 26.67 18.95
N PRO A 455 -3.95 25.71 19.59
CA PRO A 455 -4.27 24.44 18.93
C PRO A 455 -5.20 24.65 17.74
N VAL A 456 -5.00 23.90 16.68
CA VAL A 456 -5.90 23.85 15.51
C VAL A 456 -7.04 22.87 15.80
N LEU A 457 -8.24 23.41 15.86
CA LEU A 457 -9.42 22.63 16.20
C LEU A 457 -10.04 21.98 14.95
N ARG A 458 -10.53 20.78 15.14
CA ARG A 458 -11.30 20.07 14.13
C ARG A 458 -12.58 20.85 13.81
N LEU A 459 -12.76 21.12 12.53
CA LEU A 459 -13.87 21.93 12.02
C LEU A 459 -15.27 21.40 12.37
N GLU A 460 -15.43 20.07 12.35
CA GLU A 460 -16.70 19.41 12.65
C GLU A 460 -17.16 19.60 14.09
N ALA A 461 -16.24 19.94 15.01
CA ALA A 461 -16.58 20.19 16.41
C ALA A 461 -17.65 21.29 16.56
N GLY A 462 -17.55 22.36 15.76
CA GLY A 462 -18.57 23.42 15.73
C GLY A 462 -19.95 22.92 15.30
N SER A 463 -19.99 22.10 14.25
CA SER A 463 -21.26 21.51 13.78
C SER A 463 -21.83 20.49 14.78
N TYR A 464 -21.00 19.72 15.48
CA TYR A 464 -21.48 18.79 16.52
C TYR A 464 -22.10 19.52 17.71
N VAL A 465 -21.46 20.60 18.18
CA VAL A 465 -21.98 21.44 19.24
C VAL A 465 -23.32 22.09 18.81
N ALA A 466 -23.39 22.59 17.58
CA ALA A 466 -24.63 23.14 17.02
C ALA A 466 -25.75 22.10 16.96
N ASN A 467 -25.44 20.88 16.49
CA ASN A 467 -26.42 19.79 16.44
C ASN A 467 -26.90 19.40 17.84
N LEU A 468 -26.00 19.30 18.81
CA LEU A 468 -26.38 19.01 20.21
C LEU A 468 -27.23 20.10 20.81
N ALA A 469 -26.87 21.37 20.61
CA ALA A 469 -27.66 22.51 21.06
C ALA A 469 -29.06 22.53 20.40
N ALA A 470 -29.13 22.24 19.11
CA ALA A 470 -30.40 22.11 18.40
C ALA A 470 -31.26 20.97 18.98
N ALA A 471 -30.67 19.77 19.14
CA ALA A 471 -31.35 18.60 19.69
C ALA A 471 -32.00 18.90 21.06
N ASN A 472 -31.29 19.62 21.91
CA ASN A 472 -31.77 19.97 23.27
C ASN A 472 -32.78 21.11 23.30
N THR A 473 -32.85 21.95 22.25
CA THR A 473 -33.65 23.21 22.34
C THR A 473 -34.77 23.32 21.31
N LEU A 474 -34.82 22.50 20.26
CA LEU A 474 -35.80 22.65 19.17
C LEU A 474 -37.26 22.61 19.65
N PHE A 475 -37.59 21.72 20.59
CA PHE A 475 -38.95 21.52 21.08
C PHE A 475 -39.22 22.10 22.48
N VAL A 476 -38.26 22.82 23.04
CA VAL A 476 -38.47 23.48 24.34
C VAL A 476 -39.54 24.54 24.19
N MET A 477 -40.55 24.48 25.06
CA MET A 477 -41.75 25.33 25.02
C MET A 477 -42.07 25.83 26.42
N ARG A 478 -42.49 27.08 26.51
CA ARG A 478 -43.02 27.71 27.73
C ARG A 478 -44.54 27.66 27.73
N LEU A 479 -45.16 27.85 28.89
CA LEU A 479 -46.62 27.93 29.02
C LEU A 479 -47.20 29.01 28.11
N ASN A 480 -46.58 30.18 28.05
CA ASN A 480 -47.04 31.30 27.23
C ASN A 480 -47.04 31.02 25.73
N ASP A 481 -46.21 30.06 25.27
CA ASP A 481 -46.16 29.65 23.85
C ASP A 481 -47.44 28.88 23.44
N ARG A 482 -48.24 28.42 24.42
CA ARG A 482 -49.48 27.69 24.26
C ARG A 482 -50.71 28.51 24.68
N ALA A 483 -50.51 29.65 25.33
CA ALA A 483 -51.56 30.44 25.93
C ALA A 483 -52.15 31.46 24.95
N GLY A 484 -52.60 31.01 23.79
CA GLY A 484 -53.31 31.87 22.84
C GLY A 484 -54.79 31.46 22.77
N GLU A 485 -55.71 32.22 23.37
CA GLU A 485 -57.12 32.06 23.11
C GLU A 485 -57.49 32.90 21.87
N MET A 486 -57.81 32.22 20.73
CA MET A 486 -58.51 32.88 19.64
C MET A 486 -60.02 32.81 19.95
N ARG A 487 -60.59 33.96 20.26
CA ARG A 487 -62.05 34.07 20.40
C ARG A 487 -62.65 34.27 19.01
N TYR A 488 -63.69 33.54 18.73
CA TYR A 488 -64.47 33.69 17.51
C TYR A 488 -65.96 33.61 17.84
N ILE A 489 -66.81 34.31 17.08
CA ILE A 489 -68.27 34.19 17.16
C ILE A 489 -68.65 32.99 16.28
N ASP A 490 -69.28 32.00 16.89
CA ASP A 490 -69.80 30.84 16.16
C ASP A 490 -70.89 31.31 15.18
N PRO A 491 -70.74 31.15 13.88
CA PRO A 491 -71.66 31.66 12.86
C PRO A 491 -73.07 31.03 12.93
N VAL A 492 -73.23 29.92 13.64
CA VAL A 492 -74.47 29.19 13.76
C VAL A 492 -75.23 29.54 15.06
N THR A 493 -74.51 29.74 16.18
CA THR A 493 -75.08 29.95 17.48
C THR A 493 -74.97 31.40 17.96
N GLU A 494 -74.27 32.28 17.20
CA GLU A 494 -73.95 33.67 17.55
C GLU A 494 -73.29 33.87 18.92
N GLN A 495 -72.79 32.77 19.53
CA GLN A 495 -72.08 32.78 20.78
C GLN A 495 -70.58 32.97 20.61
N GLU A 496 -69.99 33.73 21.50
CA GLU A 496 -68.51 33.84 21.56
C GLU A 496 -67.92 32.50 22.04
N ARG A 497 -67.12 31.89 21.18
CA ARG A 497 -66.39 30.67 21.50
C ARG A 497 -64.87 30.91 21.41
N SER A 498 -64.11 30.23 22.25
CA SER A 498 -62.65 30.25 22.16
C SER A 498 -62.12 29.01 21.43
N SER A 499 -61.23 29.25 20.51
CA SER A 499 -60.51 28.15 19.89
C SER A 499 -59.49 27.56 20.87
N ARG A 500 -59.51 26.26 21.02
CA ARG A 500 -58.55 25.51 21.87
C ARG A 500 -57.35 24.98 21.06
N LEU A 501 -57.23 25.43 19.81
CA LEU A 501 -56.13 25.10 18.92
C LEU A 501 -55.05 26.19 18.99
N TRP A 502 -53.81 25.80 19.11
CA TRP A 502 -52.68 26.72 19.04
C TRP A 502 -51.67 26.24 17.98
N LEU A 503 -51.03 27.18 17.32
CA LEU A 503 -49.95 26.96 16.37
C LEU A 503 -48.77 27.84 16.76
N ARG A 504 -47.62 27.20 16.90
CA ARG A 504 -46.36 27.88 17.17
C ARG A 504 -45.44 27.69 15.99
N GLN A 505 -44.95 28.79 15.43
CA GLN A 505 -43.93 28.79 14.39
C GLN A 505 -42.74 29.63 14.84
N ILE A 506 -41.52 29.08 14.73
CA ILE A 506 -40.30 29.78 15.09
C ILE A 506 -39.33 29.66 13.92
N GLY A 507 -38.91 30.81 13.41
CA GLY A 507 -37.70 30.96 12.60
C GLY A 507 -36.59 31.56 13.47
N GLY A 508 -35.39 31.03 13.39
CA GLY A 508 -34.28 31.54 14.17
C GLY A 508 -32.94 31.45 13.41
N HIS A 509 -32.09 32.42 13.67
CA HIS A 509 -30.72 32.46 13.23
C HIS A 509 -29.81 32.66 14.43
N ASN A 510 -28.80 31.78 14.58
CA ASN A 510 -27.77 31.90 15.59
C ASN A 510 -26.42 31.93 14.94
N ALA A 511 -25.52 32.74 15.47
CA ALA A 511 -24.11 32.76 15.09
C ALA A 511 -23.26 32.85 16.34
N TRP A 512 -22.25 32.01 16.42
CA TRP A 512 -21.31 31.99 17.53
C TRP A 512 -19.91 31.66 17.07
N ARG A 513 -18.93 31.93 17.92
CA ARG A 513 -17.51 31.56 17.71
C ARG A 513 -17.05 30.81 18.94
N ASP A 514 -16.05 29.93 18.72
CA ASP A 514 -15.33 29.31 19.83
C ASP A 514 -14.50 30.34 20.60
N SER A 515 -13.99 29.99 21.76
CA SER A 515 -13.24 30.88 22.65
C SER A 515 -11.96 31.44 22.02
N ASN A 516 -11.38 30.70 21.09
CA ASN A 516 -10.13 31.07 20.39
C ASN A 516 -10.39 31.83 19.07
N GLY A 517 -11.65 31.97 18.67
CA GLY A 517 -12.03 32.65 17.43
C GLY A 517 -11.75 31.89 16.14
N GLN A 518 -11.32 30.62 16.22
CA GLN A 518 -10.97 29.81 15.07
C GLN A 518 -12.19 29.28 14.30
N LEU A 519 -13.22 28.86 15.05
CA LEU A 519 -14.43 28.29 14.47
C LEU A 519 -15.59 29.28 14.57
N ARG A 520 -16.17 29.60 13.43
CA ARG A 520 -17.41 30.39 13.36
C ARG A 520 -18.53 29.50 12.86
N THR A 521 -19.54 29.30 13.71
CA THR A 521 -20.72 28.49 13.40
C THR A 521 -21.95 29.37 13.24
N THR A 522 -22.68 29.15 12.17
CA THR A 522 -24.01 29.75 11.94
C THR A 522 -25.05 28.65 11.87
N SER A 523 -26.20 28.88 12.46
CA SER A 523 -27.32 27.93 12.52
C SER A 523 -28.62 28.62 12.16
N HIS A 524 -29.43 27.95 11.36
CA HIS A 524 -30.75 28.37 10.95
C HIS A 524 -31.76 27.31 11.36
N ARG A 525 -32.72 27.71 12.25
CA ARG A 525 -33.74 26.81 12.73
C ARG A 525 -35.12 27.17 12.23
N TYR A 526 -35.94 26.16 12.03
CA TYR A 526 -37.37 26.27 11.83
C TYR A 526 -38.07 25.23 12.69
N VAL A 527 -39.08 25.70 13.46
CA VAL A 527 -39.90 24.85 14.32
C VAL A 527 -41.35 25.16 14.03
N SER A 528 -42.15 24.14 13.81
CA SER A 528 -43.60 24.22 13.71
C SER A 528 -44.23 23.23 14.69
N GLN A 529 -45.01 23.72 15.64
CA GLN A 529 -45.72 22.90 16.61
C GLN A 529 -47.20 23.28 16.61
N LEU A 530 -48.05 22.27 16.60
CA LEU A 530 -49.48 22.38 16.64
C LEU A 530 -49.99 21.61 17.87
N GLY A 531 -50.93 22.16 18.60
CA GLY A 531 -51.58 21.44 19.67
C GLY A 531 -53.04 21.89 19.86
N ALA A 532 -53.77 21.03 20.51
CA ALA A 532 -55.17 21.26 20.83
C ALA A 532 -55.49 20.84 22.28
N GLU A 533 -56.30 21.63 22.95
CA GLU A 533 -56.90 21.23 24.22
C GLU A 533 -58.12 20.35 23.93
N LEU A 534 -58.07 19.11 24.44
CA LEU A 534 -59.13 18.12 24.22
C LEU A 534 -60.17 18.13 25.33
N LEU A 535 -59.72 18.31 26.58
CA LEU A 535 -60.55 18.25 27.75
C LEU A 535 -60.23 19.44 28.67
N THR A 536 -61.28 20.01 29.26
CA THR A 536 -61.20 21.07 30.29
C THR A 536 -62.21 20.83 31.40
N GLY A 537 -61.85 21.20 32.60
CA GLY A 537 -62.72 21.13 33.76
C GLY A 537 -62.19 21.98 34.93
N GLY A 538 -62.87 22.02 36.03
CA GLY A 538 -62.47 22.64 37.32
C GLY A 538 -62.71 21.67 38.46
N PHE A 539 -61.92 21.76 39.52
CA PHE A 539 -62.15 21.08 40.78
C PHE A 539 -62.94 21.98 41.76
N THR A 540 -62.87 23.32 41.55
CA THR A 540 -63.57 24.37 42.32
C THR A 540 -64.15 25.40 41.33
N ASP A 541 -64.92 26.32 41.80
CA ASP A 541 -65.51 27.41 40.98
C ASP A 541 -64.49 28.44 40.50
N SER A 542 -63.28 28.44 41.06
CA SER A 542 -62.20 29.39 40.71
C SER A 542 -61.03 28.80 39.94
N ASP A 543 -60.87 27.48 39.91
CA ASP A 543 -59.76 26.83 39.23
C ASP A 543 -60.18 26.22 37.90
N SER A 544 -59.18 26.01 37.00
CA SER A 544 -59.41 25.27 35.77
C SER A 544 -58.25 24.37 35.42
N TRP A 545 -58.52 23.18 34.90
CA TRP A 545 -57.52 22.32 34.33
C TRP A 545 -57.79 22.06 32.83
N ARG A 546 -56.71 21.89 32.09
CA ARG A 546 -56.74 21.67 30.63
C ARG A 546 -55.83 20.54 30.28
N LEU A 547 -56.34 19.58 29.51
CA LEU A 547 -55.59 18.45 28.97
C LEU A 547 -55.56 18.56 27.44
N GLY A 548 -54.41 18.45 26.86
CA GLY A 548 -54.22 18.57 25.41
C GLY A 548 -53.18 17.66 24.82
N VAL A 549 -53.20 17.59 23.49
CA VAL A 549 -52.24 16.90 22.65
C VAL A 549 -51.44 17.90 21.84
N MET A 550 -50.23 17.53 21.50
CA MET A 550 -49.38 18.33 20.62
C MET A 550 -48.56 17.46 19.70
N ALA A 551 -48.25 17.99 18.52
CA ALA A 551 -47.30 17.42 17.55
C ALA A 551 -46.45 18.54 16.96
N GLY A 552 -45.27 18.22 16.52
CA GLY A 552 -44.40 19.21 15.87
C GLY A 552 -43.33 18.62 15.00
N TYR A 553 -42.84 19.47 14.13
CA TYR A 553 -41.69 19.24 13.26
C TYR A 553 -40.69 20.38 13.46
N ALA A 554 -39.42 19.99 13.52
CA ALA A 554 -38.35 20.97 13.62
C ALA A 554 -37.16 20.57 12.75
N ARG A 555 -36.44 21.58 12.31
CA ARG A 555 -35.23 21.43 11.50
C ARG A 555 -34.24 22.53 11.88
N ASP A 556 -32.99 22.14 11.98
CA ASP A 556 -31.84 23.03 12.11
C ASP A 556 -30.80 22.71 11.06
N TYR A 557 -30.24 23.73 10.44
CA TYR A 557 -29.08 23.62 9.53
C TYR A 557 -27.99 24.52 10.07
N ASN A 558 -26.80 23.95 10.17
CA ASN A 558 -25.63 24.72 10.57
C ASN A 558 -24.45 24.58 9.61
N SER A 559 -23.61 25.58 9.63
CA SER A 559 -22.38 25.62 8.88
C SER A 559 -21.29 26.21 9.75
N THR A 560 -20.17 25.52 9.83
CA THR A 560 -18.98 25.95 10.55
C THR A 560 -17.87 26.27 9.57
N HIS A 561 -17.23 27.42 9.76
CA HIS A 561 -16.06 27.88 9.04
C HIS A 561 -14.88 27.95 9.99
N SER A 562 -13.70 27.57 9.52
CA SER A 562 -12.44 27.82 10.21
C SER A 562 -11.79 29.09 9.69
N SER A 563 -11.13 29.86 10.57
CA SER A 563 -10.26 30.98 10.17
C SER A 563 -8.84 30.52 9.83
N VAL A 564 -8.53 29.23 10.08
CA VAL A 564 -7.19 28.63 9.93
C VAL A 564 -7.12 27.72 8.70
N SER A 565 -8.25 27.17 8.28
CA SER A 565 -8.33 26.29 7.11
C SER A 565 -9.48 26.73 6.19
N ASP A 566 -9.32 26.55 4.88
CA ASP A 566 -10.35 26.88 3.87
C ASP A 566 -11.54 25.89 3.85
N TYR A 567 -11.57 24.94 4.75
CA TYR A 567 -12.64 23.94 4.82
C TYR A 567 -13.89 24.46 5.49
N ARG A 568 -15.01 23.79 5.21
CA ARG A 568 -16.32 24.05 5.80
C ARG A 568 -16.95 22.74 6.26
N SER A 569 -17.57 22.78 7.45
CA SER A 569 -18.43 21.70 7.91
C SER A 569 -19.90 22.12 7.80
N LYS A 570 -20.78 21.19 7.48
CA LYS A 570 -22.23 21.39 7.48
C LYS A 570 -22.87 20.32 8.34
N GLY A 571 -23.76 20.75 9.24
CA GLY A 571 -24.56 19.86 10.06
C GLY A 571 -26.04 20.10 9.87
N SER A 572 -26.87 19.11 10.14
CA SER A 572 -28.33 19.29 10.19
C SER A 572 -28.95 18.36 11.21
N VAL A 573 -30.00 18.87 11.86
CA VAL A 573 -30.84 18.11 12.77
C VAL A 573 -32.27 18.23 12.29
N ARG A 574 -33.01 17.12 12.26
CA ARG A 574 -34.43 17.07 12.00
C ARG A 574 -35.07 16.28 13.13
N GLY A 575 -36.22 16.78 13.61
CA GLY A 575 -36.93 16.12 14.68
C GLY A 575 -38.43 16.23 14.54
N TYR A 576 -39.10 15.27 15.11
CA TYR A 576 -40.56 15.25 15.28
C TYR A 576 -40.84 15.12 16.78
N CYS A 577 -41.87 15.80 17.27
CA CYS A 577 -42.34 15.58 18.61
C CYS A 577 -43.84 15.27 18.61
N ALA A 578 -44.26 14.41 19.52
CA ALA A 578 -45.64 14.18 19.86
C ALA A 578 -45.74 14.09 21.40
N GLY A 579 -46.76 14.66 21.98
CA GLY A 579 -46.90 14.67 23.43
C GLY A 579 -48.28 15.00 23.91
N LEU A 580 -48.51 14.68 25.19
CA LEU A 580 -49.68 15.11 25.96
C LEU A 580 -49.23 16.20 26.92
N TYR A 581 -50.10 17.14 27.20
CA TYR A 581 -49.85 18.14 28.23
C TYR A 581 -51.07 18.36 29.08
N ALA A 582 -50.87 18.67 30.37
CA ALA A 582 -51.88 19.11 31.28
C ALA A 582 -51.46 20.45 31.90
N THR A 583 -52.38 21.37 32.02
CA THR A 583 -52.15 22.65 32.66
C THR A 583 -53.29 22.89 33.69
N TRP A 584 -52.95 23.24 34.91
CA TRP A 584 -53.85 23.60 35.92
C TRP A 584 -53.64 25.06 36.32
N PHE A 585 -54.71 25.83 36.31
CA PHE A 585 -54.76 27.22 36.77
C PHE A 585 -55.47 27.27 38.12
N ALA A 586 -54.77 27.68 39.17
CA ALA A 586 -55.30 27.76 40.50
C ALA A 586 -56.38 28.90 40.65
N ASP A 587 -56.28 29.89 39.76
CA ASP A 587 -57.25 30.94 39.57
C ASP A 587 -57.35 31.27 38.07
N ASP A 588 -58.51 30.95 37.48
CA ASP A 588 -58.72 31.13 36.03
C ASP A 588 -58.84 32.59 35.61
N ILE A 589 -59.22 33.46 36.57
CA ILE A 589 -59.34 34.91 36.36
C ILE A 589 -57.96 35.57 36.34
N SER A 590 -57.11 35.27 37.33
CA SER A 590 -55.81 35.90 37.47
C SER A 590 -54.71 35.15 36.64
N LYS A 591 -55.08 34.00 36.05
CA LYS A 591 -54.13 33.11 35.25
C LYS A 591 -52.89 32.71 36.03
N LYS A 592 -52.96 32.62 37.38
CA LYS A 592 -51.89 32.06 38.19
C LYS A 592 -51.82 30.54 37.96
N ALA A 593 -50.89 30.09 37.16
CA ALA A 593 -50.79 28.71 36.75
C ALA A 593 -49.67 27.93 37.45
N HIS A 594 -49.97 26.70 37.85
CA HIS A 594 -49.01 25.68 38.12
C HIS A 594 -49.06 24.65 36.97
N THR A 595 -47.98 24.49 36.23
CA THR A 595 -47.93 23.54 35.12
C THR A 595 -47.23 22.26 35.56
N LEU A 596 -47.96 21.15 35.55
CA LEU A 596 -47.38 19.81 35.52
C LEU A 596 -47.33 19.37 34.05
N THR A 597 -46.15 19.22 33.53
CA THR A 597 -45.97 18.61 32.21
C THR A 597 -45.28 17.25 32.39
N PRO A 598 -46.02 16.16 32.59
CA PRO A 598 -45.45 14.85 32.44
C PRO A 598 -45.39 14.55 30.93
N GLY A 599 -44.47 15.19 30.24
CA GLY A 599 -44.29 14.95 28.82
C GLY A 599 -43.10 14.00 28.59
N ARG A 600 -43.34 12.75 28.25
CA ARG A 600 -42.35 12.02 27.49
C ARG A 600 -42.41 12.53 26.05
N ASN A 601 -41.52 13.44 25.71
CA ASN A 601 -41.28 13.79 24.33
C ASN A 601 -40.56 12.60 23.68
N ILE A 602 -41.22 11.85 22.81
CA ILE A 602 -40.56 10.89 21.92
C ILE A 602 -40.07 11.73 20.73
N ALA A 603 -38.84 12.22 20.83
CA ALA A 603 -38.18 12.92 19.74
C ALA A 603 -37.30 11.91 19.00
N GLY A 604 -37.63 11.57 17.78
CA GLY A 604 -36.72 10.90 16.84
C GLY A 604 -35.80 11.96 16.22
N LEU A 605 -34.54 11.99 16.61
CA LEU A 605 -33.53 12.89 16.05
C LEU A 605 -32.70 12.15 15.00
N LYS A 606 -32.63 12.70 13.79
CA LYS A 606 -31.71 12.25 12.76
C LYS A 606 -30.68 13.35 12.50
N THR A 607 -29.43 13.08 12.84
CA THR A 607 -28.28 13.94 12.52
C THR A 607 -27.64 13.47 11.21
N ARG A 608 -27.21 14.39 10.38
CA ARG A 608 -26.35 14.20 9.22
C ARG A 608 -25.18 15.15 9.31
#